data_a93e2e95d03ee6c917c5636f33383838
#
_entry.id   a93e2e95d03ee6c917c5636f33383838
#
_cell.length_a   1.000
_cell.length_b   1.000
_cell.length_c   1.000
_cell.angle_alpha   90.00
_cell.angle_beta   90.00
_cell.angle_gamma   90.00
#
_symmetry.space_group_name_H-M   'P 1'
#
loop_
_entity.id
_entity.type
_entity.pdbx_description
1 polymer ?
#
loop_
_entity_poly.entity_id
_entity_poly.type
_entity_poly.pdbx_seq_one_letter_code
_entity_poly.pdbx_strand_id
1 'polypeptide(L)'
;MTRDDREMCLPAGEELTELLPDSLPPLAVDIDGTLTGPDRGLDPRVMPVCRSWPSTLVVATGKSMPYPVALCEFLGRETLVIAENGGVVISGPTESIQFEGSPEKAQAVVEAYRAEGYTTGWPETDLINRWRETELAVSRESPLPPLERIADEHGLTVVDTGYAYHVKSPDVSKGQGLRTLAGELELDPEAFAAVGDSQNDVSTFEVAKRAIAVGNADDAARAAADRVTAETYGAGFLDAVHLLRESVD
;
A
#
# COMPACT_ATOMS: atom_id res chain seq x y z
N MET A 1 21.01 22.89 34.40
CA MET A 1 20.83 21.89 33.32
C MET A 1 19.56 21.15 33.64
N THR A 2 18.43 21.76 33.31
CA THR A 2 17.08 21.26 33.60
C THR A 2 16.53 20.62 32.34
N ARG A 3 16.40 19.32 32.38
CA ARG A 3 15.73 18.49 31.38
C ARG A 3 14.24 18.80 31.46
N ASP A 4 13.73 19.57 30.51
CA ASP A 4 12.30 19.68 30.24
C ASP A 4 12.06 19.20 28.79
N ASP A 5 12.48 17.97 28.52
CA ASP A 5 12.07 17.20 27.36
C ASP A 5 10.76 16.51 27.76
N ARG A 6 9.65 17.26 27.77
CA ARG A 6 8.35 16.64 27.58
C ARG A 6 8.29 16.22 26.12
N GLU A 7 8.75 15.00 25.85
CA GLU A 7 8.20 14.22 24.75
C GLU A 7 6.69 14.44 24.77
N MET A 8 6.18 15.12 23.75
CA MET A 8 4.76 15.10 23.45
C MET A 8 4.47 13.65 23.05
N CYS A 9 4.19 12.81 24.05
CA CYS A 9 3.78 11.46 23.84
C CYS A 9 2.44 11.55 23.09
N LEU A 10 2.46 11.29 21.78
CA LEU A 10 1.22 11.00 21.06
C LEU A 10 0.50 9.92 21.88
N PRO A 11 -0.82 10.01 22.05
CA PRO A 11 -1.56 9.01 22.81
C PRO A 11 -1.17 7.62 22.33
N ALA A 12 -0.89 6.72 23.25
CA ALA A 12 -0.59 5.34 22.92
C ALA A 12 -1.74 4.82 22.04
N GLY A 13 -1.44 3.95 21.07
CA GLY A 13 -2.48 3.42 20.18
C GLY A 13 -3.66 2.81 20.91
N GLU A 14 -3.50 2.42 22.19
CA GLU A 14 -4.55 1.97 23.10
C GLU A 14 -5.55 3.10 23.47
N GLU A 15 -5.09 4.33 23.69
CA GLU A 15 -5.97 5.48 23.94
C GLU A 15 -6.80 5.86 22.72
N LEU A 16 -6.24 5.68 21.52
CA LEU A 16 -6.95 5.89 20.25
C LEU A 16 -8.03 4.83 20.01
N THR A 17 -7.81 3.58 20.41
CA THR A 17 -8.82 2.51 20.25
C THR A 17 -10.04 2.73 21.13
N GLU A 18 -9.88 3.27 22.33
CA GLU A 18 -10.99 3.65 23.22
C GLU A 18 -11.84 4.81 22.65
N LEU A 19 -11.25 5.54 21.68
CA LEU A 19 -11.88 6.70 21.03
C LEU A 19 -12.43 6.39 19.64
N LEU A 20 -12.23 5.17 19.09
CA LEU A 20 -12.82 4.83 17.79
C LEU A 20 -14.35 4.78 17.92
N PRO A 21 -15.09 5.52 17.07
CA PRO A 21 -16.54 5.42 17.06
C PRO A 21 -16.98 4.05 16.53
N ASP A 22 -18.18 3.61 16.90
CA ASP A 22 -18.75 2.33 16.47
C ASP A 22 -18.94 2.24 14.95
N SER A 23 -18.90 3.37 14.25
CA SER A 23 -19.06 3.44 12.78
C SER A 23 -17.97 4.29 12.15
N LEU A 24 -16.99 3.63 11.54
CA LEU A 24 -16.04 4.23 10.60
C LEU A 24 -16.23 3.59 9.22
N PRO A 25 -15.88 4.29 8.12
CA PRO A 25 -15.98 3.71 6.80
C PRO A 25 -15.07 2.49 6.65
N PRO A 26 -15.34 1.59 5.70
CA PRO A 26 -14.33 0.63 5.26
C PRO A 26 -13.04 1.36 4.90
N LEU A 27 -11.89 0.78 5.22
CA LEU A 27 -10.58 1.40 5.05
C LEU A 27 -9.70 0.57 4.12
N ALA A 28 -9.14 1.20 3.10
CA ALA A 28 -8.02 0.70 2.33
C ALA A 28 -6.74 1.45 2.78
N VAL A 29 -5.73 0.74 3.24
CA VAL A 29 -4.51 1.35 3.80
C VAL A 29 -3.25 0.74 3.20
N ASP A 30 -2.30 1.61 2.80
CA ASP A 30 -0.97 1.18 2.40
C ASP A 30 -0.08 0.83 3.60
N ILE A 31 1.00 0.09 3.35
CA ILE A 31 1.97 -0.32 4.37
C ILE A 31 3.18 0.62 4.42
N ASP A 32 3.97 0.64 3.32
CA ASP A 32 5.27 1.31 3.30
C ASP A 32 5.12 2.82 3.21
N GLY A 33 5.70 3.54 4.16
CA GLY A 33 5.53 5.00 4.22
C GLY A 33 4.24 5.46 4.87
N THR A 34 3.28 4.55 5.11
CA THR A 34 1.97 4.84 5.72
C THR A 34 1.84 4.22 7.11
N LEU A 35 1.91 2.91 7.24
CA LEU A 35 1.87 2.20 8.53
C LEU A 35 3.26 2.00 9.15
N THR A 36 4.32 2.25 8.38
CA THR A 36 5.71 2.10 8.82
C THR A 36 6.29 3.42 9.32
N GLY A 37 7.45 3.33 9.98
CA GLY A 37 8.32 4.47 10.25
C GLY A 37 9.32 4.74 9.12
N PRO A 38 10.18 5.78 9.26
CA PRO A 38 11.21 6.10 8.28
C PRO A 38 12.29 5.01 8.17
N ASP A 39 12.42 4.15 9.16
CA ASP A 39 13.28 2.96 9.18
C ASP A 39 12.63 1.75 8.49
N ARG A 40 11.40 1.91 7.98
CA ARG A 40 10.59 0.89 7.32
C ARG A 40 10.07 -0.21 8.25
N GLY A 41 10.32 -0.10 9.54
CA GLY A 41 9.66 -0.93 10.54
C GLY A 41 8.19 -0.53 10.70
N LEU A 42 7.31 -1.48 11.01
CA LEU A 42 5.93 -1.18 11.33
C LEU A 42 5.87 -0.32 12.60
N ASP A 43 5.14 0.78 12.57
CA ASP A 43 4.94 1.60 13.76
C ASP A 43 4.04 0.84 14.75
N PRO A 44 4.52 0.50 15.95
CA PRO A 44 3.73 -0.32 16.88
C PRO A 44 2.41 0.35 17.31
N ARG A 45 2.29 1.68 17.18
CA ARG A 45 1.09 2.43 17.54
C ARG A 45 -0.09 2.21 16.59
N VAL A 46 0.19 1.85 15.33
CA VAL A 46 -0.87 1.61 14.34
C VAL A 46 -1.58 0.27 14.55
N MET A 47 -0.88 -0.71 15.14
CA MET A 47 -1.39 -2.08 15.28
C MET A 47 -2.71 -2.16 16.09
N PRO A 48 -2.83 -1.57 17.30
CA PRO A 48 -4.09 -1.61 18.03
C PRO A 48 -5.23 -0.91 17.27
N VAL A 49 -4.95 0.17 16.55
CA VAL A 49 -5.94 0.88 15.74
C VAL A 49 -6.45 0.03 14.58
N CYS A 50 -5.54 -0.55 13.80
CA CYS A 50 -5.90 -1.46 12.70
C CYS A 50 -6.68 -2.69 13.21
N ARG A 51 -6.24 -3.28 14.34
CA ARG A 51 -6.91 -4.41 14.96
C ARG A 51 -8.35 -4.09 15.38
N SER A 52 -8.57 -2.92 15.94
CA SER A 52 -9.87 -2.47 16.49
C SER A 52 -10.72 -1.69 15.48
N TRP A 53 -10.27 -1.59 14.21
CA TRP A 53 -11.06 -0.89 13.19
C TRP A 53 -12.47 -1.48 13.10
N PRO A 54 -13.53 -0.67 13.28
CA PRO A 54 -14.89 -1.20 13.49
C PRO A 54 -15.55 -1.76 12.21
N SER A 55 -14.93 -1.55 11.07
CA SER A 55 -15.45 -1.94 9.75
C SER A 55 -14.43 -2.79 8.99
N THR A 56 -14.67 -3.00 7.69
CA THR A 56 -13.75 -3.68 6.78
C THR A 56 -12.41 -2.94 6.71
N LEU A 57 -11.30 -3.68 6.87
CA LEU A 57 -9.93 -3.16 6.71
C LEU A 57 -9.24 -3.94 5.59
N VAL A 58 -8.83 -3.25 4.55
CA VAL A 58 -8.09 -3.78 3.40
C VAL A 58 -6.66 -3.27 3.45
N VAL A 59 -5.68 -4.17 3.39
CA VAL A 59 -4.27 -3.82 3.25
C VAL A 59 -3.90 -3.80 1.77
N ALA A 60 -3.55 -2.62 1.23
CA ALA A 60 -3.25 -2.41 -0.19
C ALA A 60 -1.78 -1.99 -0.38
N THR A 61 -0.94 -2.82 -0.99
CA THR A 61 0.51 -2.60 -1.03
C THR A 61 1.17 -3.01 -2.35
N GLY A 62 2.34 -2.42 -2.64
CA GLY A 62 3.24 -2.90 -3.70
C GLY A 62 4.09 -4.12 -3.29
N LYS A 63 4.01 -4.57 -2.04
CA LYS A 63 4.72 -5.79 -1.60
C LYS A 63 4.08 -7.04 -2.18
N SER A 64 4.87 -8.12 -2.28
CA SER A 64 4.35 -9.46 -2.60
C SER A 64 3.44 -9.98 -1.49
N MET A 65 2.52 -10.84 -1.87
CA MET A 65 1.42 -11.38 -1.08
C MET A 65 1.77 -11.85 0.36
N PRO A 66 2.91 -12.52 0.65
CA PRO A 66 3.17 -13.00 2.01
C PRO A 66 3.26 -11.92 3.08
N TYR A 67 3.67 -10.70 2.71
CA TYR A 67 3.81 -9.58 3.67
C TYR A 67 2.47 -9.08 4.19
N PRO A 68 1.51 -8.66 3.33
CA PRO A 68 0.21 -8.19 3.82
C PRO A 68 -0.63 -9.31 4.43
N VAL A 69 -0.51 -10.56 3.96
CA VAL A 69 -1.19 -11.72 4.57
C VAL A 69 -0.71 -11.93 5.99
N ALA A 70 0.61 -11.96 6.22
CA ALA A 70 1.17 -12.08 7.56
C ALA A 70 0.78 -10.88 8.45
N LEU A 71 0.71 -9.67 7.90
CA LEU A 71 0.26 -8.49 8.64
C LEU A 71 -1.19 -8.67 9.12
N CYS A 72 -2.11 -9.08 8.25
CA CYS A 72 -3.50 -9.36 8.63
C CYS A 72 -3.57 -10.41 9.75
N GLU A 73 -2.79 -11.50 9.63
CA GLU A 73 -2.73 -12.56 10.65
C GLU A 73 -2.23 -12.03 12.01
N PHE A 74 -1.14 -11.25 12.03
CA PHE A 74 -0.60 -10.67 13.27
C PHE A 74 -1.52 -9.61 13.88
N LEU A 75 -2.27 -8.90 13.06
CA LEU A 75 -3.32 -7.99 13.52
C LEU A 75 -4.54 -8.74 14.07
N GLY A 76 -4.70 -10.04 13.79
CA GLY A 76 -5.90 -10.80 14.12
C GLY A 76 -7.12 -10.33 13.31
N ARG A 77 -6.89 -9.89 12.06
CA ARG A 77 -7.92 -9.41 11.12
C ARG A 77 -8.16 -10.44 10.02
N GLU A 78 -9.34 -10.37 9.41
CA GLU A 78 -9.60 -11.09 8.18
C GLU A 78 -8.57 -10.73 7.10
N THR A 79 -8.15 -11.71 6.31
CA THR A 79 -7.21 -11.49 5.22
C THR A 79 -7.92 -10.85 4.04
N LEU A 80 -7.91 -9.52 3.99
CA LEU A 80 -8.41 -8.68 2.91
C LEU A 80 -7.22 -7.89 2.35
N VAL A 81 -6.70 -8.33 1.22
CA VAL A 81 -5.38 -7.90 0.73
C VAL A 81 -5.44 -7.56 -0.74
N ILE A 82 -4.81 -6.45 -1.09
CA ILE A 82 -4.44 -6.05 -2.44
C ILE A 82 -2.91 -5.95 -2.45
N ALA A 83 -2.25 -6.93 -3.04
CA ALA A 83 -0.80 -7.00 -3.14
C ALA A 83 -0.33 -6.72 -4.57
N GLU A 84 0.99 -6.52 -4.73
CA GLU A 84 1.62 -6.31 -6.04
C GLU A 84 0.92 -5.22 -6.87
N ASN A 85 0.66 -4.08 -6.21
CA ASN A 85 0.00 -2.92 -6.83
C ASN A 85 -1.37 -3.25 -7.48
N GLY A 86 -2.08 -4.23 -6.97
CA GLY A 86 -3.38 -4.68 -7.50
C GLY A 86 -3.32 -5.97 -8.30
N GLY A 87 -2.13 -6.52 -8.52
CA GLY A 87 -1.96 -7.76 -9.28
C GLY A 87 -2.43 -9.00 -8.53
N VAL A 88 -2.48 -8.95 -7.20
CA VAL A 88 -2.98 -10.04 -6.36
C VAL A 88 -4.07 -9.50 -5.44
N VAL A 89 -5.26 -10.06 -5.52
CA VAL A 89 -6.40 -9.71 -4.68
C VAL A 89 -6.82 -10.94 -3.88
N ILE A 90 -6.86 -10.81 -2.55
CA ILE A 90 -7.19 -11.91 -1.63
C ILE A 90 -8.36 -11.53 -0.74
N SER A 91 -9.36 -12.39 -0.70
CA SER A 91 -10.49 -12.32 0.21
C SER A 91 -10.59 -13.61 1.02
N GLY A 92 -10.18 -13.57 2.28
CA GLY A 92 -10.32 -14.69 3.22
C GLY A 92 -11.78 -15.10 3.46
N PRO A 93 -12.72 -14.15 3.68
CA PRO A 93 -14.13 -14.48 3.86
C PRO A 93 -14.77 -15.21 2.69
N THR A 94 -14.35 -14.96 1.46
CA THR A 94 -14.86 -15.64 0.26
C THR A 94 -13.95 -16.77 -0.22
N GLU A 95 -12.84 -17.02 0.48
CA GLU A 95 -11.82 -18.02 0.11
C GLU A 95 -11.29 -17.81 -1.32
N SER A 96 -11.16 -16.54 -1.75
CA SER A 96 -10.79 -16.15 -3.10
C SER A 96 -9.37 -15.61 -3.17
N ILE A 97 -8.63 -16.00 -4.20
CA ILE A 97 -7.36 -15.39 -4.62
C ILE A 97 -7.44 -15.16 -6.12
N GLN A 98 -7.32 -13.89 -6.54
CA GLN A 98 -7.30 -13.51 -7.94
C GLN A 98 -5.93 -12.97 -8.32
N PHE A 99 -5.47 -13.32 -9.53
CA PHE A 99 -4.22 -12.86 -10.11
C PHE A 99 -4.51 -12.09 -11.38
N GLU A 100 -4.05 -10.85 -11.43
CA GLU A 100 -4.22 -9.94 -12.56
C GLU A 100 -2.86 -9.53 -13.12
N GLY A 101 -2.79 -9.38 -14.45
CA GLY A 101 -1.56 -8.98 -15.11
C GLY A 101 -0.91 -10.07 -15.94
N SER A 102 0.35 -9.89 -16.26
CA SER A 102 1.10 -10.76 -17.22
C SER A 102 2.49 -11.08 -16.68
N PRO A 103 2.62 -12.03 -15.73
CA PRO A 103 3.90 -12.37 -15.13
C PRO A 103 4.95 -12.84 -16.14
N GLU A 104 4.52 -13.57 -17.19
CA GLU A 104 5.43 -14.02 -18.25
C GLU A 104 6.03 -12.86 -19.03
N LYS A 105 5.26 -11.78 -19.26
CA LYS A 105 5.77 -10.57 -19.90
C LYS A 105 6.72 -9.81 -18.98
N ALA A 106 6.40 -9.71 -17.68
CA ALA A 106 7.28 -9.08 -16.71
C ALA A 106 8.63 -9.82 -16.60
N GLN A 107 8.60 -11.14 -16.63
CA GLN A 107 9.80 -11.97 -16.69
C GLN A 107 10.60 -11.73 -17.98
N ALA A 108 9.93 -11.67 -19.14
CA ALA A 108 10.59 -11.41 -20.42
C ALA A 108 11.26 -10.02 -20.46
N VAL A 109 10.65 -9.00 -19.86
CA VAL A 109 11.26 -7.66 -19.71
C VAL A 109 12.54 -7.75 -18.89
N VAL A 110 12.53 -8.43 -17.75
CA VAL A 110 13.71 -8.56 -16.89
C VAL A 110 14.81 -9.38 -17.58
N GLU A 111 14.46 -10.40 -18.35
CA GLU A 111 15.42 -11.19 -19.13
C GLU A 111 16.06 -10.36 -20.24
N ALA A 112 15.27 -9.57 -20.99
CA ALA A 112 15.76 -8.66 -22.02
C ALA A 112 16.67 -7.57 -21.42
N TYR A 113 16.29 -7.02 -20.26
CA TYR A 113 17.07 -6.04 -19.53
C TYR A 113 18.44 -6.60 -19.11
N ARG A 114 18.47 -7.84 -18.62
CA ARG A 114 19.71 -8.56 -18.29
C ARG A 114 20.56 -8.88 -19.52
N ALA A 115 19.93 -9.22 -20.66
CA ALA A 115 20.61 -9.48 -21.91
C ALA A 115 21.35 -8.25 -22.48
N GLU A 116 20.86 -7.04 -22.17
CA GLU A 116 21.54 -5.77 -22.47
C GLU A 116 22.67 -5.43 -21.47
N GLY A 117 22.93 -6.29 -20.49
CA GLY A 117 24.03 -6.12 -19.52
C GLY A 117 23.64 -5.39 -18.24
N TYR A 118 22.36 -5.12 -18.02
CA TYR A 118 21.86 -4.51 -16.78
C TYR A 118 21.54 -5.56 -15.73
N THR A 119 21.39 -5.12 -14.48
CA THR A 119 20.98 -5.98 -13.36
C THR A 119 19.72 -5.44 -12.72
N THR A 120 18.95 -6.31 -12.06
CA THR A 120 17.80 -5.89 -11.24
C THR A 120 18.21 -5.21 -9.94
N GLY A 121 19.52 -5.20 -9.62
CA GLY A 121 20.06 -4.56 -8.42
C GLY A 121 19.81 -5.32 -7.11
N TRP A 122 19.18 -6.50 -7.18
CA TRP A 122 18.96 -7.36 -6.01
C TRP A 122 20.05 -8.43 -5.87
N PRO A 123 20.34 -8.91 -4.63
CA PRO A 123 21.20 -10.07 -4.41
C PRO A 123 20.69 -11.34 -5.11
N GLU A 124 21.55 -12.35 -5.29
CA GLU A 124 21.15 -13.62 -5.92
C GLU A 124 19.95 -14.31 -5.27
N THR A 125 19.78 -14.16 -3.94
CA THR A 125 18.62 -14.69 -3.23
C THR A 125 17.30 -14.01 -3.61
N ASP A 126 17.38 -12.80 -4.15
CA ASP A 126 16.27 -11.97 -4.63
C ASP A 126 14.96 -12.15 -3.83
N LEU A 127 15.00 -11.85 -2.54
CA LEU A 127 13.83 -11.95 -1.67
C LEU A 127 12.71 -10.96 -2.07
N ILE A 128 13.04 -9.97 -2.90
CA ILE A 128 12.07 -8.97 -3.37
C ILE A 128 11.13 -9.58 -4.40
N ASN A 129 11.66 -10.39 -5.35
CA ASN A 129 10.87 -11.02 -6.40
C ASN A 129 10.49 -12.47 -6.09
N ARG A 130 11.04 -13.06 -5.02
CA ARG A 130 10.90 -14.48 -4.71
C ARG A 130 9.45 -14.98 -4.66
N TRP A 131 8.55 -14.15 -4.20
CA TRP A 131 7.14 -14.47 -4.00
C TRP A 131 6.20 -13.55 -4.77
N ARG A 132 6.68 -12.96 -5.88
CA ARG A 132 5.83 -12.18 -6.78
C ARG A 132 5.19 -13.09 -7.80
N GLU A 133 3.90 -12.84 -8.05
CA GLU A 133 3.07 -13.64 -8.94
C GLU A 133 2.70 -12.89 -10.22
N THR A 134 2.69 -11.54 -10.23
CA THR A 134 2.08 -10.77 -11.32
C THR A 134 2.96 -9.68 -11.89
N GLU A 135 3.97 -9.25 -11.16
CA GLU A 135 4.91 -8.19 -11.54
C GLU A 135 6.33 -8.52 -11.09
N LEU A 136 7.31 -7.78 -11.55
CA LEU A 136 8.69 -7.86 -11.06
C LEU A 136 9.19 -6.48 -10.63
N ALA A 137 9.97 -6.45 -9.55
CA ALA A 137 10.59 -5.26 -9.03
C ALA A 137 12.08 -5.18 -9.41
N VAL A 138 12.52 -4.00 -9.79
CA VAL A 138 13.93 -3.66 -10.09
C VAL A 138 14.37 -2.56 -9.14
N SER A 139 15.59 -2.63 -8.62
CA SER A 139 16.13 -1.62 -7.72
C SER A 139 16.21 -0.25 -8.38
N ARG A 140 15.93 0.81 -7.63
CA ARG A 140 16.09 2.20 -8.11
C ARG A 140 17.54 2.60 -8.41
N GLU A 141 18.51 1.80 -7.99
CA GLU A 141 19.92 1.96 -8.36
C GLU A 141 20.21 1.48 -9.79
N SER A 142 19.29 0.72 -10.39
CA SER A 142 19.39 0.25 -11.77
C SER A 142 18.89 1.31 -12.76
N PRO A 143 19.46 1.39 -13.98
CA PRO A 143 19.07 2.40 -14.97
C PRO A 143 17.59 2.29 -15.37
N LEU A 144 16.81 3.36 -15.12
CA LEU A 144 15.38 3.40 -15.47
C LEU A 144 15.10 3.49 -16.96
N PRO A 145 15.74 4.38 -17.79
CA PRO A 145 15.35 4.57 -19.19
C PRO A 145 15.39 3.29 -20.06
N PRO A 146 16.40 2.40 -19.95
CA PRO A 146 16.36 1.14 -20.69
C PRO A 146 15.27 0.20 -20.18
N LEU A 147 14.94 0.21 -18.89
CA LEU A 147 13.87 -0.60 -18.34
C LEU A 147 12.50 -0.17 -18.87
N GLU A 148 12.22 1.13 -18.89
CA GLU A 148 10.98 1.70 -19.44
C GLU A 148 10.82 1.36 -20.93
N ARG A 149 11.89 1.53 -21.74
CA ARG A 149 11.86 1.18 -23.16
C ARG A 149 11.53 -0.30 -23.37
N ILE A 150 12.20 -1.19 -22.66
CA ILE A 150 11.97 -2.63 -22.80
C ILE A 150 10.57 -3.01 -22.32
N ALA A 151 10.10 -2.41 -21.21
CA ALA A 151 8.74 -2.65 -20.73
C ALA A 151 7.68 -2.23 -21.76
N ASP A 152 7.84 -1.07 -22.40
CA ASP A 152 6.95 -0.57 -23.43
C ASP A 152 6.91 -1.51 -24.66
N GLU A 153 8.07 -2.03 -25.10
CA GLU A 153 8.18 -3.02 -26.18
C GLU A 153 7.38 -4.32 -25.89
N HIS A 154 7.17 -4.64 -24.62
CA HIS A 154 6.39 -5.80 -24.17
C HIS A 154 4.94 -5.45 -23.79
N GLY A 155 4.54 -4.18 -23.94
CA GLY A 155 3.20 -3.69 -23.54
C GLY A 155 3.01 -3.66 -22.04
N LEU A 156 4.08 -3.44 -21.27
CA LEU A 156 4.07 -3.25 -19.83
C LEU A 156 4.48 -1.81 -19.47
N THR A 157 4.25 -1.43 -18.24
CA THR A 157 4.65 -0.14 -17.69
C THR A 157 5.61 -0.31 -16.52
N VAL A 158 6.37 0.74 -16.23
CA VAL A 158 7.22 0.83 -15.05
C VAL A 158 6.64 1.88 -14.11
N VAL A 159 6.39 1.48 -12.87
CA VAL A 159 5.93 2.38 -11.79
C VAL A 159 7.03 2.52 -10.74
N ASP A 160 7.42 3.76 -10.44
CA ASP A 160 8.32 4.06 -9.32
C ASP A 160 7.49 4.25 -8.04
N THR A 161 7.67 3.36 -7.08
CA THR A 161 6.98 3.43 -5.78
C THR A 161 7.81 4.12 -4.69
N GLY A 162 8.90 4.81 -5.08
CA GLY A 162 9.86 5.36 -4.12
C GLY A 162 10.81 4.31 -3.52
N TYR A 163 10.44 3.05 -3.59
CA TYR A 163 11.23 1.91 -3.12
C TYR A 163 11.90 1.12 -4.26
N ALA A 164 11.13 0.79 -5.29
CA ALA A 164 11.57 0.01 -6.44
C ALA A 164 10.83 0.46 -7.70
N TYR A 165 11.38 0.13 -8.85
CA TYR A 165 10.69 0.17 -10.13
C TYR A 165 9.92 -1.13 -10.33
N HIS A 166 8.60 -1.03 -10.47
CA HIS A 166 7.72 -2.19 -10.67
C HIS A 166 7.35 -2.32 -12.15
N VAL A 167 7.73 -3.44 -12.77
CA VAL A 167 7.39 -3.81 -14.14
C VAL A 167 6.08 -4.58 -14.12
N LYS A 168 5.00 -3.98 -14.59
CA LYS A 168 3.64 -4.51 -14.43
C LYS A 168 2.73 -4.20 -15.61
N SER A 169 1.59 -4.86 -15.69
CA SER A 169 0.54 -4.55 -16.66
C SER A 169 -0.06 -3.17 -16.41
N PRO A 170 -0.30 -2.36 -17.45
CA PRO A 170 -0.73 -0.97 -17.28
C PRO A 170 -2.14 -0.82 -16.70
N ASP A 171 -3.00 -1.79 -16.91
CA ASP A 171 -4.39 -1.85 -16.44
C ASP A 171 -4.53 -2.39 -15.00
N VAL A 172 -3.44 -2.90 -14.41
CA VAL A 172 -3.39 -3.34 -13.01
C VAL A 172 -3.07 -2.15 -12.10
N SER A 173 -3.89 -1.93 -11.07
CA SER A 173 -3.66 -0.89 -10.06
C SER A 173 -4.30 -1.25 -8.73
N LYS A 174 -3.84 -0.63 -7.62
CA LYS A 174 -4.46 -0.81 -6.30
C LYS A 174 -5.94 -0.45 -6.32
N GLY A 175 -6.33 0.59 -7.06
CA GLY A 175 -7.74 1.00 -7.20
C GLY A 175 -8.57 -0.04 -7.94
N GLN A 176 -8.04 -0.69 -8.98
CA GLN A 176 -8.71 -1.80 -9.64
C GLN A 176 -8.84 -2.99 -8.68
N GLY A 177 -7.79 -3.32 -7.93
CA GLY A 177 -7.85 -4.34 -6.88
C GLY A 177 -8.92 -4.04 -5.82
N LEU A 178 -9.08 -2.76 -5.42
CA LEU A 178 -10.14 -2.35 -4.49
C LEU A 178 -11.54 -2.56 -5.06
N ARG A 179 -11.77 -2.25 -6.35
CA ARG A 179 -13.05 -2.53 -7.01
C ARG A 179 -13.36 -4.02 -7.06
N THR A 180 -12.36 -4.84 -7.39
CA THR A 180 -12.49 -6.30 -7.42
C THR A 180 -12.84 -6.84 -6.04
N LEU A 181 -12.10 -6.45 -5.00
CA LEU A 181 -12.32 -6.92 -3.63
C LEU A 181 -13.66 -6.45 -3.05
N ALA A 182 -14.01 -5.17 -3.28
CA ALA A 182 -15.30 -4.63 -2.86
C ALA A 182 -16.47 -5.37 -3.50
N GLY A 183 -16.35 -5.70 -4.80
CA GLY A 183 -17.36 -6.49 -5.52
C GLY A 183 -17.54 -7.90 -4.92
N GLU A 184 -16.47 -8.58 -4.53
CA GLU A 184 -16.55 -9.89 -3.84
C GLU A 184 -17.21 -9.81 -2.47
N LEU A 185 -17.01 -8.70 -1.76
CA LEU A 185 -17.59 -8.46 -0.44
C LEU A 185 -19.00 -7.84 -0.50
N GLU A 186 -19.54 -7.62 -1.68
CA GLU A 186 -20.80 -6.92 -1.91
C GLU A 186 -20.82 -5.51 -1.27
N LEU A 187 -19.67 -4.85 -1.25
CA LEU A 187 -19.50 -3.47 -0.77
C LEU A 187 -19.39 -2.49 -1.93
N ASP A 188 -19.85 -1.27 -1.67
CA ASP A 188 -19.59 -0.16 -2.59
C ASP A 188 -18.13 0.31 -2.46
N PRO A 189 -17.30 0.25 -3.51
CA PRO A 189 -15.94 0.75 -3.44
C PRO A 189 -15.88 2.26 -3.12
N GLU A 190 -16.90 3.05 -3.48
CA GLU A 190 -17.00 4.46 -3.11
C GLU A 190 -17.34 4.68 -1.62
N ALA A 191 -17.69 3.64 -0.86
CA ALA A 191 -17.87 3.77 0.59
C ALA A 191 -16.55 3.77 1.37
N PHE A 192 -15.44 3.35 0.74
CA PHE A 192 -14.14 3.26 1.41
C PHE A 192 -13.52 4.63 1.67
N ALA A 193 -12.76 4.69 2.77
CA ALA A 193 -11.68 5.65 2.92
C ALA A 193 -10.36 5.00 2.47
N ALA A 194 -9.43 5.81 1.97
CA ALA A 194 -8.09 5.36 1.58
C ALA A 194 -7.02 6.21 2.26
N VAL A 195 -5.98 5.55 2.76
CA VAL A 195 -4.79 6.21 3.35
C VAL A 195 -3.53 5.64 2.70
N GLY A 196 -2.67 6.53 2.20
CA GLY A 196 -1.46 6.15 1.48
C GLY A 196 -0.45 7.30 1.38
N ASP A 197 0.68 7.06 0.71
CA ASP A 197 1.79 8.02 0.64
C ASP A 197 2.42 8.19 -0.74
N SER A 198 2.09 7.37 -1.72
CA SER A 198 2.83 7.38 -2.98
C SER A 198 1.97 7.23 -4.23
N GLN A 199 2.59 7.44 -5.39
CA GLN A 199 1.93 7.44 -6.69
C GLN A 199 1.05 6.19 -6.94
N ASN A 200 1.41 5.03 -6.40
CA ASN A 200 0.62 3.81 -6.57
C ASN A 200 -0.70 3.82 -5.77
N ASP A 201 -0.86 4.75 -4.81
CA ASP A 201 -2.09 4.94 -4.04
C ASP A 201 -3.10 5.84 -4.76
N VAL A 202 -2.67 6.63 -5.74
CA VAL A 202 -3.53 7.56 -6.48
C VAL A 202 -4.76 6.84 -7.03
N SER A 203 -4.58 5.67 -7.61
CA SER A 203 -5.71 4.89 -8.14
C SER A 203 -6.69 4.41 -7.06
N THR A 204 -6.23 4.20 -5.82
CA THR A 204 -7.08 3.88 -4.68
C THR A 204 -7.83 5.13 -4.20
N PHE A 205 -7.15 6.28 -4.19
CA PHE A 205 -7.75 7.58 -3.85
C PHE A 205 -8.88 7.96 -4.81
N GLU A 206 -8.70 7.70 -6.12
CA GLU A 206 -9.74 7.95 -7.13
C GLU A 206 -11.00 7.07 -6.98
N VAL A 207 -10.87 5.92 -6.31
CA VAL A 207 -11.98 5.00 -6.06
C VAL A 207 -12.69 5.31 -4.76
N ALA A 208 -11.91 5.66 -3.73
CA ALA A 208 -12.42 5.88 -2.38
C ALA A 208 -13.21 7.19 -2.28
N LYS A 209 -14.22 7.21 -1.40
CA LYS A 209 -14.98 8.43 -1.09
C LYS A 209 -14.14 9.50 -0.37
N ARG A 210 -13.12 9.05 0.36
CA ARG A 210 -12.22 9.92 1.13
C ARG A 210 -10.79 9.43 0.95
N ALA A 211 -9.97 10.30 0.44
CA ALA A 211 -8.56 10.05 0.20
C ALA A 211 -7.71 10.91 1.13
N ILE A 212 -6.85 10.28 1.92
CA ILE A 212 -5.96 10.97 2.84
C ILE A 212 -4.53 10.56 2.56
N ALA A 213 -3.69 11.53 2.21
CA ALA A 213 -2.26 11.33 2.08
C ALA A 213 -1.56 11.66 3.40
N VAL A 214 -0.60 10.82 3.82
CA VAL A 214 0.22 11.12 5.00
C VAL A 214 1.26 12.20 4.71
N GLY A 215 1.78 12.86 5.75
CA GLY A 215 2.65 14.04 5.62
C GLY A 215 3.95 13.83 4.84
N ASN A 216 4.44 12.59 4.70
CA ASN A 216 5.60 12.25 3.85
C ASN A 216 5.22 11.86 2.42
N ALA A 217 3.95 11.95 2.04
CA ALA A 217 3.49 11.55 0.73
C ALA A 217 4.20 12.32 -0.40
N ASP A 218 4.37 11.65 -1.54
CA ASP A 218 4.89 12.26 -2.76
C ASP A 218 3.89 13.27 -3.37
N ASP A 219 4.35 14.03 -4.36
CA ASP A 219 3.55 15.08 -4.98
C ASP A 219 2.30 14.51 -5.67
N ALA A 220 2.36 13.30 -6.23
CA ALA A 220 1.24 12.68 -6.92
C ALA A 220 0.13 12.27 -5.93
N ALA A 221 0.50 11.60 -4.84
CA ALA A 221 -0.44 11.23 -3.78
C ALA A 221 -1.05 12.47 -3.11
N ARG A 222 -0.22 13.50 -2.81
CA ARG A 222 -0.70 14.77 -2.26
C ARG A 222 -1.71 15.47 -3.16
N ALA A 223 -1.48 15.46 -4.46
CA ALA A 223 -2.36 16.11 -5.43
C ALA A 223 -3.70 15.39 -5.62
N ALA A 224 -3.71 14.07 -5.43
CA ALA A 224 -4.89 13.22 -5.59
C ALA A 224 -5.74 13.10 -4.31
N ALA A 225 -5.17 13.38 -3.14
CA ALA A 225 -5.85 13.25 -1.86
C ALA A 225 -6.77 14.44 -1.54
N ASP A 226 -7.88 14.18 -0.85
CA ASP A 226 -8.76 15.23 -0.29
C ASP A 226 -8.11 15.99 0.86
N ARG A 227 -7.26 15.30 1.63
CA ARG A 227 -6.56 15.81 2.80
C ARG A 227 -5.12 15.27 2.86
N VAL A 228 -4.23 16.08 3.43
CA VAL A 228 -2.86 15.68 3.76
C VAL A 228 -2.68 15.87 5.26
N THR A 229 -2.17 14.85 5.95
CA THR A 229 -1.94 14.92 7.40
C THR A 229 -0.74 15.82 7.75
N ALA A 230 -0.72 16.37 8.95
CA ALA A 230 0.41 17.13 9.45
C ALA A 230 1.60 16.22 9.78
N GLU A 231 1.30 15.09 10.39
CA GLU A 231 2.29 14.08 10.78
C GLU A 231 2.63 13.16 9.60
N THR A 232 3.75 12.45 9.74
CA THR A 232 4.32 11.59 8.70
C THR A 232 4.28 10.12 9.13
N TYR A 233 4.31 9.19 8.15
CA TYR A 233 4.41 7.75 8.41
C TYR A 233 3.28 7.24 9.32
N GLY A 234 3.57 6.29 10.24
CA GLY A 234 2.58 5.78 11.19
C GLY A 234 1.90 6.86 12.03
N ALA A 235 2.59 7.95 12.40
CA ALA A 235 1.96 9.08 13.05
C ALA A 235 0.95 9.79 12.13
N GLY A 236 1.30 9.92 10.83
CA GLY A 236 0.38 10.46 9.81
C GLY A 236 -0.86 9.57 9.62
N PHE A 237 -0.72 8.25 9.69
CA PHE A 237 -1.87 7.35 9.70
C PHE A 237 -2.78 7.61 10.92
N LEU A 238 -2.22 7.80 12.10
CA LEU A 238 -3.01 8.13 13.29
C LEU A 238 -3.74 9.48 13.15
N ASP A 239 -3.10 10.49 12.55
CA ASP A 239 -3.75 11.74 12.19
C ASP A 239 -4.91 11.53 11.19
N ALA A 240 -4.70 10.66 10.17
CA ALA A 240 -5.76 10.33 9.23
C ALA A 240 -6.98 9.69 9.91
N VAL A 241 -6.74 8.83 10.91
CA VAL A 241 -7.82 8.26 11.73
C VAL A 241 -8.61 9.35 12.47
N HIS A 242 -7.94 10.36 13.02
CA HIS A 242 -8.62 11.51 13.63
C HIS A 242 -9.50 12.26 12.62
N LEU A 243 -8.97 12.55 11.41
CA LEU A 243 -9.73 13.21 10.35
C LEU A 243 -10.96 12.41 9.91
N LEU A 244 -10.85 11.08 9.86
CA LEU A 244 -11.99 10.20 9.53
C LEU A 244 -13.06 10.21 10.61
N ARG A 245 -12.69 10.30 11.88
CA ARG A 245 -13.62 10.40 13.01
C ARG A 245 -14.44 11.69 12.98
N GLU A 246 -13.77 12.84 12.81
CA GLU A 246 -14.42 14.17 12.77
C GLU A 246 -15.47 14.29 11.68
N SER A 247 -15.43 13.41 10.71
CA SER A 247 -16.32 13.45 9.55
C SER A 247 -17.55 12.52 9.68
N VAL A 248 -17.69 11.83 10.80
CA VAL A 248 -18.86 10.98 11.12
C VAL A 248 -19.89 11.73 11.97
N ASP A 249 -19.49 12.86 12.62
CA ASP A 249 -20.36 13.80 13.32
C ASP A 249 -21.02 14.80 12.34
#